data_43ab3c27359d01c41b08ac4c6fa23aee
#
_entry.id   43ab3c27359d01c41b08ac4c6fa23aee
#
_cell.length_a   1.000
_cell.length_b   1.000
_cell.length_c   1.000
_cell.angle_alpha   90.00
_cell.angle_beta   90.00
_cell.angle_gamma   90.00
#
_symmetry.space_group_name_H-M   'P 1'
#
loop_
_entity.id
_entity.type
_entity.pdbx_description
1 polymer ?
#
loop_
_entity_poly.entity_id
_entity_poly.type
_entity_poly.pdbx_seq_one_letter_code
_entity_poly.pdbx_strand_id
1 'polypeptide(L)'
;SFSIQKGETFVLMGLSGSGKSTLVRCISRLIEPTSGSVKMDDVDVTKMSGSELLDLRRNKMSMVFQHFGLFPHRTVVENIAYGLEIRGSKRQERIDKAMEVLKMVGLEGWHNNYPRELSGGMQQRVGLARALAVDPEILIFDEPFSALDPLIRREMQDELLKLQEKLQKTMVFITHDFLEAIKMGDHIAIMKDGEISQVGTPEEIVANPVDQYVKDFCEDVPKYKVLSAGKVMREECCEETKKMFEKKSDCIKDNSKIETLIDQLCEND
;
A
#
# COMPACT_ATOMS: atom_id res chain seq x y z
N SER A 1 -10.23 -1.32 -17.19
CA SER A 1 -9.56 -2.50 -16.62
C SER A 1 -8.16 -2.12 -16.19
N PHE A 2 -7.61 -2.76 -15.18
CA PHE A 2 -6.24 -2.62 -14.71
C PHE A 2 -5.70 -3.97 -14.25
N SER A 3 -4.39 -4.09 -14.12
CA SER A 3 -3.71 -5.29 -13.61
C SER A 3 -2.72 -4.87 -12.51
N ILE A 4 -2.50 -5.76 -11.57
CA ILE A 4 -1.56 -5.60 -10.45
C ILE A 4 -0.50 -6.68 -10.60
N GLN A 5 0.78 -6.29 -10.58
CA GLN A 5 1.88 -7.23 -10.70
C GLN A 5 2.18 -7.90 -9.35
N LYS A 6 2.76 -9.08 -9.39
CA LYS A 6 3.15 -9.78 -8.16
C LYS A 6 4.25 -9.01 -7.43
N GLY A 7 4.06 -8.80 -6.14
CA GLY A 7 4.99 -8.03 -5.31
C GLY A 7 4.78 -6.51 -5.36
N GLU A 8 3.85 -6.04 -6.19
CA GLU A 8 3.54 -4.62 -6.36
C GLU A 8 2.63 -4.09 -5.25
N THR A 9 2.83 -2.84 -4.87
CA THR A 9 1.88 -2.06 -4.08
C THR A 9 1.03 -1.19 -5.01
N PHE A 10 -0.22 -1.58 -5.21
CA PHE A 10 -1.18 -0.88 -6.04
C PHE A 10 -2.14 -0.06 -5.18
N VAL A 11 -2.18 1.25 -5.38
CA VAL A 11 -3.00 2.15 -4.59
C VAL A 11 -4.29 2.52 -5.32
N LEU A 12 -5.42 2.35 -4.64
CA LEU A 12 -6.73 2.86 -5.06
C LEU A 12 -7.02 4.13 -4.29
N MET A 13 -7.06 5.27 -4.97
CA MET A 13 -7.35 6.54 -4.33
C MET A 13 -8.57 7.25 -4.93
N GLY A 14 -9.09 8.25 -4.22
CA GLY A 14 -10.23 9.07 -4.63
C GLY A 14 -10.98 9.58 -3.41
N LEU A 15 -11.90 10.52 -3.61
CA LEU A 15 -12.71 11.09 -2.54
C LEU A 15 -13.63 10.05 -1.88
N SER A 16 -14.19 10.40 -0.72
CA SER A 16 -15.21 9.58 -0.06
C SER A 16 -16.38 9.33 -1.00
N GLY A 17 -16.89 8.11 -1.05
CA GLY A 17 -17.98 7.74 -1.96
C GLY A 17 -17.57 7.39 -3.39
N SER A 18 -16.30 7.52 -3.80
CA SER A 18 -15.86 7.19 -5.18
C SER A 18 -15.89 5.70 -5.54
N GLY A 19 -16.23 4.80 -4.60
CA GLY A 19 -16.40 3.36 -4.87
C GLY A 19 -15.20 2.48 -4.54
N LYS A 20 -14.10 3.00 -3.97
CA LYS A 20 -12.87 2.24 -3.64
C LYS A 20 -13.11 0.97 -2.84
N SER A 21 -13.76 1.09 -1.68
CA SER A 21 -14.05 -0.06 -0.82
C SER A 21 -15.01 -1.05 -1.48
N THR A 22 -15.93 -0.59 -2.34
CA THR A 22 -16.80 -1.47 -3.13
C THR A 22 -15.97 -2.27 -4.14
N LEU A 23 -15.08 -1.61 -4.89
CA LEU A 23 -14.19 -2.27 -5.84
C LEU A 23 -13.32 -3.35 -5.16
N VAL A 24 -12.71 -3.03 -4.02
CA VAL A 24 -11.89 -3.99 -3.27
C VAL A 24 -12.71 -5.16 -2.74
N ARG A 25 -13.93 -4.92 -2.30
CA ARG A 25 -14.84 -6.00 -1.91
C ARG A 25 -15.28 -6.86 -3.10
N CYS A 26 -15.34 -6.30 -4.31
CA CYS A 26 -15.52 -7.08 -5.53
C CYS A 26 -14.28 -7.90 -5.88
N ILE A 27 -13.06 -7.37 -5.68
CA ILE A 27 -11.81 -8.12 -5.89
C ILE A 27 -11.76 -9.38 -5.01
N SER A 28 -12.13 -9.25 -3.74
CA SER A 28 -12.25 -10.39 -2.82
C SER A 28 -13.58 -11.15 -2.93
N ARG A 29 -14.45 -10.71 -3.85
CA ARG A 29 -15.82 -11.22 -4.07
C ARG A 29 -16.66 -11.28 -2.78
N LEU A 30 -16.40 -10.37 -1.83
CA LEU A 30 -17.31 -10.11 -0.70
C LEU A 30 -18.59 -9.43 -1.18
N ILE A 31 -18.50 -8.70 -2.30
CA ILE A 31 -19.63 -8.18 -3.05
C ILE A 31 -19.53 -8.82 -4.45
N GLU A 32 -20.64 -9.39 -4.90
CA GLU A 32 -20.72 -9.99 -6.24
C GLU A 32 -20.71 -8.87 -7.30
N PRO A 33 -19.76 -8.86 -8.26
CA PRO A 33 -19.78 -7.87 -9.33
C PRO A 33 -20.97 -8.13 -10.27
N THR A 34 -21.66 -7.08 -10.68
CA THR A 34 -22.79 -7.16 -11.62
C THR A 34 -22.34 -7.62 -13.00
N SER A 35 -21.12 -7.24 -13.40
CA SER A 35 -20.53 -7.64 -14.70
C SER A 35 -19.01 -7.54 -14.62
N GLY A 36 -18.34 -8.10 -15.62
CA GLY A 36 -16.87 -8.13 -15.68
C GLY A 36 -16.28 -9.39 -15.04
N SER A 37 -14.96 -9.42 -14.88
CA SER A 37 -14.25 -10.54 -14.27
C SER A 37 -13.11 -10.05 -13.40
N VAL A 38 -12.82 -10.81 -12.34
CA VAL A 38 -11.63 -10.64 -11.49
C VAL A 38 -10.79 -11.88 -11.66
N LYS A 39 -9.55 -11.71 -12.11
CA LYS A 39 -8.60 -12.80 -12.27
C LYS A 39 -7.49 -12.70 -11.26
N MET A 40 -7.12 -13.82 -10.64
CA MET A 40 -5.95 -13.99 -9.81
C MET A 40 -5.09 -15.07 -10.44
N ASP A 41 -3.90 -14.73 -10.87
CA ASP A 41 -3.14 -15.52 -11.83
C ASP A 41 -4.05 -15.82 -13.05
N ASP A 42 -4.20 -17.07 -13.48
CA ASP A 42 -5.07 -17.44 -14.60
C ASP A 42 -6.49 -17.86 -14.18
N VAL A 43 -6.82 -17.76 -12.88
CA VAL A 43 -8.10 -18.22 -12.35
C VAL A 43 -9.08 -17.07 -12.21
N ASP A 44 -10.28 -17.23 -12.79
CA ASP A 44 -11.37 -16.25 -12.70
C ASP A 44 -12.11 -16.41 -11.37
N VAL A 45 -11.84 -15.52 -10.42
CA VAL A 45 -12.46 -15.49 -9.09
C VAL A 45 -13.97 -15.35 -9.15
N THR A 46 -14.51 -14.69 -10.19
CA THR A 46 -15.96 -14.50 -10.33
C THR A 46 -16.70 -15.80 -10.65
N LYS A 47 -16.00 -16.83 -11.13
CA LYS A 47 -16.54 -18.14 -11.48
C LYS A 47 -16.31 -19.23 -10.44
N MET A 48 -15.53 -18.93 -9.38
CA MET A 48 -15.27 -19.90 -8.32
C MET A 48 -16.54 -20.32 -7.60
N SER A 49 -16.60 -21.58 -7.21
CA SER A 49 -17.60 -22.10 -6.25
C SER A 49 -17.42 -21.47 -4.87
N GLY A 50 -18.43 -21.58 -4.01
CA GLY A 50 -18.33 -21.06 -2.65
C GLY A 50 -17.20 -21.68 -1.83
N SER A 51 -16.88 -22.95 -2.03
CA SER A 51 -15.76 -23.64 -1.36
C SER A 51 -14.39 -23.14 -1.84
N GLU A 52 -14.21 -22.99 -3.15
CA GLU A 52 -12.98 -22.45 -3.74
C GLU A 52 -12.73 -21.00 -3.31
N LEU A 53 -13.80 -20.18 -3.29
CA LEU A 53 -13.73 -18.79 -2.84
C LEU A 53 -13.37 -18.68 -1.34
N LEU A 54 -13.91 -19.59 -0.53
CA LEU A 54 -13.58 -19.66 0.89
C LEU A 54 -12.10 -20.04 1.11
N ASP A 55 -11.61 -20.99 0.32
CA ASP A 55 -10.22 -21.41 0.34
C ASP A 55 -9.27 -20.28 -0.12
N LEU A 56 -9.62 -19.59 -1.22
CA LEU A 56 -8.91 -18.40 -1.69
C LEU A 56 -8.77 -17.35 -0.58
N ARG A 57 -9.88 -16.97 0.06
CA ARG A 57 -9.88 -15.96 1.13
C ARG A 57 -9.11 -16.41 2.37
N ARG A 58 -9.13 -17.70 2.71
CA ARG A 58 -8.40 -18.24 3.85
C ARG A 58 -6.90 -18.28 3.63
N ASN A 59 -6.47 -18.62 2.41
CA ASN A 59 -5.09 -18.98 2.15
C ASN A 59 -4.31 -17.95 1.35
N LYS A 60 -4.98 -17.18 0.48
CA LYS A 60 -4.29 -16.28 -0.45
C LYS A 60 -4.48 -14.80 -0.19
N MET A 61 -5.55 -14.42 0.52
CA MET A 61 -5.88 -13.01 0.74
C MET A 61 -6.01 -12.71 2.23
N SER A 62 -5.58 -11.53 2.63
CA SER A 62 -5.84 -11.03 3.98
C SER A 62 -6.14 -9.54 3.94
N MET A 63 -6.91 -9.04 4.91
CA MET A 63 -7.37 -7.66 4.93
C MET A 63 -7.05 -6.98 6.26
N VAL A 64 -6.52 -5.77 6.16
CA VAL A 64 -6.29 -4.84 7.26
C VAL A 64 -7.34 -3.73 7.17
N PHE A 65 -8.10 -3.53 8.23
CA PHE A 65 -9.27 -2.66 8.26
C PHE A 65 -8.96 -1.28 8.84
N GLN A 66 -9.74 -0.29 8.45
CA GLN A 66 -9.68 1.09 8.91
C GLN A 66 -9.82 1.22 10.44
N HIS A 67 -10.71 0.46 11.07
CA HIS A 67 -10.96 0.46 12.52
C HIS A 67 -10.36 -0.78 13.20
N PHE A 68 -9.17 -1.20 12.77
CA PHE A 68 -8.38 -2.32 13.29
C PHE A 68 -9.09 -3.69 13.21
N GLY A 69 -10.41 -3.76 13.38
CA GLY A 69 -11.22 -4.97 13.31
C GLY A 69 -10.81 -6.05 14.32
N LEU A 70 -10.25 -5.65 15.48
CA LEU A 70 -9.81 -6.58 16.49
C LEU A 70 -10.98 -7.12 17.33
N PHE A 71 -10.85 -8.35 17.78
CA PHE A 71 -11.81 -8.95 18.70
C PHE A 71 -11.53 -8.43 20.13
N PRO A 72 -12.44 -7.64 20.74
CA PRO A 72 -12.17 -6.98 22.02
C PRO A 72 -12.09 -7.94 23.20
N HIS A 73 -12.66 -9.14 23.05
CA HIS A 73 -12.68 -10.21 24.06
C HIS A 73 -11.53 -11.21 23.92
N ARG A 74 -10.64 -11.02 22.94
CA ARG A 74 -9.45 -11.85 22.71
C ARG A 74 -8.20 -11.05 23.02
N THR A 75 -7.17 -11.73 23.53
CA THR A 75 -5.85 -11.13 23.72
C THR A 75 -5.18 -10.80 22.37
N VAL A 76 -4.08 -10.07 22.41
CA VAL A 76 -3.27 -9.73 21.22
C VAL A 76 -2.85 -11.00 20.47
N VAL A 77 -2.26 -11.97 21.17
CA VAL A 77 -1.81 -13.21 20.53
C VAL A 77 -2.97 -14.02 19.94
N GLU A 78 -4.13 -14.03 20.61
CA GLU A 78 -5.32 -14.71 20.11
C GLU A 78 -5.93 -13.99 18.89
N ASN A 79 -5.86 -12.67 18.84
CA ASN A 79 -6.24 -11.89 17.65
C ASN A 79 -5.35 -12.24 16.46
N ILE A 80 -4.03 -12.27 16.66
CA ILE A 80 -3.06 -12.61 15.60
C ILE A 80 -3.24 -14.05 15.15
N ALA A 81 -3.43 -14.99 16.07
CA ALA A 81 -3.60 -16.42 15.79
C ALA A 81 -4.93 -16.78 15.12
N TYR A 82 -5.90 -15.85 15.08
CA TYR A 82 -7.27 -16.16 14.67
C TYR A 82 -7.38 -16.73 13.25
N GLY A 83 -6.67 -16.16 12.28
CA GLY A 83 -6.68 -16.68 10.92
C GLY A 83 -6.18 -18.12 10.79
N LEU A 84 -5.16 -18.48 11.57
CA LEU A 84 -4.63 -19.83 11.67
C LEU A 84 -5.60 -20.77 12.39
N GLU A 85 -6.36 -20.26 13.38
CA GLU A 85 -7.44 -21.00 14.03
C GLU A 85 -8.53 -21.41 13.04
N ILE A 86 -8.97 -20.48 12.18
CA ILE A 86 -9.94 -20.74 11.10
C ILE A 86 -9.43 -21.76 10.08
N ARG A 87 -8.10 -21.82 9.87
CA ARG A 87 -7.46 -22.84 9.01
C ARG A 87 -7.37 -24.23 9.68
N GLY A 88 -7.68 -24.34 10.97
CA GLY A 88 -7.60 -25.59 11.72
C GLY A 88 -6.19 -25.94 12.21
N SER A 89 -5.25 -24.99 12.24
CA SER A 89 -3.89 -25.21 12.76
C SER A 89 -3.93 -25.58 14.25
N LYS A 90 -3.00 -26.44 14.69
CA LYS A 90 -2.88 -26.84 16.09
C LYS A 90 -2.60 -25.62 16.98
N ARG A 91 -3.09 -25.66 18.23
CA ARG A 91 -2.98 -24.52 19.14
C ARG A 91 -1.53 -24.05 19.33
N GLN A 92 -0.59 -24.95 19.53
CA GLN A 92 0.81 -24.58 19.73
C GLN A 92 1.39 -23.90 18.48
N GLU A 93 1.22 -24.50 17.29
CA GLU A 93 1.72 -23.96 16.03
C GLU A 93 1.22 -22.54 15.74
N ARG A 94 -0.09 -22.29 15.97
CA ARG A 94 -0.67 -20.97 15.74
C ARG A 94 -0.21 -19.91 16.74
N ILE A 95 0.04 -20.31 18.00
CA ILE A 95 0.58 -19.39 19.02
C ILE A 95 2.04 -19.08 18.71
N ASP A 96 2.86 -20.07 18.38
CA ASP A 96 4.26 -19.87 18.03
C ASP A 96 4.39 -18.92 16.82
N LYS A 97 3.57 -19.13 15.77
CA LYS A 97 3.54 -18.23 14.61
C LYS A 97 3.04 -16.83 14.98
N ALA A 98 2.02 -16.73 15.82
CA ALA A 98 1.53 -15.42 16.30
C ALA A 98 2.60 -14.66 17.08
N MET A 99 3.39 -15.35 17.92
CA MET A 99 4.50 -14.73 18.65
C MET A 99 5.64 -14.29 17.73
N GLU A 100 5.97 -15.06 16.70
CA GLU A 100 6.94 -14.68 15.67
C GLU A 100 6.52 -13.36 14.98
N VAL A 101 5.28 -13.30 14.50
CA VAL A 101 4.78 -12.12 13.78
C VAL A 101 4.59 -10.92 14.72
N LEU A 102 4.19 -11.16 15.98
CA LEU A 102 4.11 -10.11 17.01
C LEU A 102 5.46 -9.44 17.23
N LYS A 103 6.54 -10.21 17.25
CA LYS A 103 7.90 -9.66 17.29
C LYS A 103 8.25 -8.86 16.04
N MET A 104 7.85 -9.35 14.85
CA MET A 104 8.09 -8.67 13.56
C MET A 104 7.49 -7.25 13.53
N VAL A 105 6.32 -7.05 14.16
CA VAL A 105 5.64 -5.75 14.24
C VAL A 105 6.01 -4.93 15.50
N GLY A 106 7.04 -5.34 16.26
CA GLY A 106 7.56 -4.59 17.40
C GLY A 106 6.64 -4.54 18.62
N LEU A 107 5.83 -5.59 18.84
CA LEU A 107 4.91 -5.67 19.98
C LEU A 107 5.33 -6.75 20.99
N GLU A 108 6.63 -7.04 21.13
CA GLU A 108 7.12 -7.98 22.15
C GLU A 108 6.66 -7.59 23.55
N GLY A 109 6.23 -8.57 24.33
CA GLY A 109 5.70 -8.36 25.68
C GLY A 109 4.19 -8.08 25.77
N TRP A 110 3.52 -7.72 24.65
CA TRP A 110 2.10 -7.35 24.65
C TRP A 110 1.13 -8.50 24.35
N HIS A 111 1.61 -9.73 24.24
CA HIS A 111 0.84 -10.89 23.77
C HIS A 111 -0.41 -11.21 24.62
N ASN A 112 -0.36 -10.96 25.94
CA ASN A 112 -1.46 -11.23 26.87
C ASN A 112 -2.42 -10.05 27.06
N ASN A 113 -2.10 -8.88 26.52
CA ASN A 113 -2.94 -7.70 26.64
C ASN A 113 -4.19 -7.79 25.74
N TYR A 114 -5.21 -7.03 26.10
CA TYR A 114 -6.42 -6.88 25.30
C TYR A 114 -6.36 -5.61 24.43
N PRO A 115 -7.11 -5.55 23.31
CA PRO A 115 -7.09 -4.37 22.43
C PRO A 115 -7.33 -3.04 23.14
N ARG A 116 -8.19 -3.00 24.16
CA ARG A 116 -8.50 -1.79 24.97
C ARG A 116 -7.30 -1.22 25.73
N GLU A 117 -6.25 -2.02 25.94
CA GLU A 117 -5.04 -1.65 26.67
C GLU A 117 -3.95 -1.10 25.75
N LEU A 118 -4.22 -1.05 24.42
CA LEU A 118 -3.30 -0.65 23.38
C LEU A 118 -3.64 0.74 22.82
N SER A 119 -2.62 1.49 22.45
CA SER A 119 -2.80 2.71 21.63
C SER A 119 -3.33 2.36 20.23
N GLY A 120 -3.87 3.35 19.50
CA GLY A 120 -4.35 3.15 18.12
C GLY A 120 -3.29 2.57 17.19
N GLY A 121 -2.05 3.09 17.25
CA GLY A 121 -0.93 2.55 16.47
C GLY A 121 -0.59 1.10 16.84
N MET A 122 -0.62 0.75 18.11
CA MET A 122 -0.43 -0.64 18.54
C MET A 122 -1.56 -1.55 18.06
N GLN A 123 -2.82 -1.10 18.11
CA GLN A 123 -3.95 -1.85 17.57
C GLN A 123 -3.81 -2.08 16.06
N GLN A 124 -3.31 -1.08 15.32
CA GLN A 124 -3.04 -1.21 13.88
C GLN A 124 -1.94 -2.25 13.63
N ARG A 125 -0.86 -2.24 14.41
CA ARG A 125 0.20 -3.28 14.33
C ARG A 125 -0.35 -4.68 14.62
N VAL A 126 -1.26 -4.83 15.56
CA VAL A 126 -1.94 -6.13 15.81
C VAL A 126 -2.80 -6.54 14.62
N GLY A 127 -3.53 -5.60 14.00
CA GLY A 127 -4.30 -5.84 12.77
C GLY A 127 -3.42 -6.31 11.61
N LEU A 128 -2.28 -5.63 11.42
CA LEU A 128 -1.26 -6.02 10.43
C LEU A 128 -0.66 -7.40 10.74
N ALA A 129 -0.27 -7.64 11.99
CA ALA A 129 0.26 -8.93 12.43
C ALA A 129 -0.73 -10.08 12.19
N ARG A 130 -2.02 -9.86 12.49
CA ARG A 130 -3.08 -10.84 12.19
C ARG A 130 -3.17 -11.16 10.70
N ALA A 131 -3.05 -10.13 9.85
CA ALA A 131 -3.08 -10.31 8.41
C ALA A 131 -1.84 -11.07 7.90
N LEU A 132 -0.67 -10.82 8.47
CA LEU A 132 0.60 -11.47 8.11
C LEU A 132 0.73 -12.90 8.64
N ALA A 133 0.12 -13.22 9.79
CA ALA A 133 0.24 -14.54 10.43
C ALA A 133 -0.19 -15.70 9.54
N VAL A 134 -1.13 -15.45 8.65
CA VAL A 134 -1.62 -16.44 7.68
C VAL A 134 -0.75 -16.55 6.42
N ASP A 135 0.30 -15.75 6.30
CA ASP A 135 1.21 -15.70 5.15
C ASP A 135 0.47 -15.59 3.80
N PRO A 136 -0.34 -14.55 3.59
CA PRO A 136 -1.12 -14.41 2.37
C PRO A 136 -0.24 -14.03 1.17
N GLU A 137 -0.72 -14.29 -0.05
CA GLU A 137 -0.11 -13.78 -1.28
C GLU A 137 -0.48 -12.31 -1.52
N ILE A 138 -1.71 -11.93 -1.15
CA ILE A 138 -2.26 -10.58 -1.34
C ILE A 138 -2.70 -10.00 0.00
N LEU A 139 -2.23 -8.79 0.28
CA LEU A 139 -2.64 -7.97 1.41
C LEU A 139 -3.52 -6.82 0.91
N ILE A 140 -4.68 -6.66 1.50
CA ILE A 140 -5.62 -5.58 1.21
C ILE A 140 -5.66 -4.64 2.41
N PHE A 141 -5.45 -3.35 2.18
CA PHE A 141 -5.51 -2.31 3.20
C PHE A 141 -6.65 -1.35 2.89
N ASP A 142 -7.67 -1.30 3.73
CA ASP A 142 -8.82 -0.39 3.58
C ASP A 142 -8.64 0.79 4.54
N GLU A 143 -8.07 1.89 4.03
CA GLU A 143 -7.73 3.13 4.76
C GLU A 143 -7.02 2.88 6.11
N PRO A 144 -5.93 2.12 6.15
CA PRO A 144 -5.39 1.57 7.39
C PRO A 144 -4.87 2.61 8.37
N PHE A 145 -4.55 3.82 7.91
CA PHE A 145 -3.94 4.86 8.73
C PHE A 145 -4.85 6.05 9.02
N SER A 146 -6.10 6.05 8.52
CA SER A 146 -7.03 7.18 8.66
C SER A 146 -7.43 7.48 10.11
N ALA A 147 -7.42 6.47 10.98
CA ALA A 147 -7.76 6.61 12.40
C ALA A 147 -6.56 6.97 13.31
N LEU A 148 -5.37 7.17 12.72
CA LEU A 148 -4.14 7.47 13.46
C LEU A 148 -3.82 8.97 13.41
N ASP A 149 -3.19 9.46 14.48
CA ASP A 149 -2.63 10.82 14.48
C ASP A 149 -1.46 10.95 13.49
N PRO A 150 -1.12 12.18 13.04
CA PRO A 150 -0.16 12.37 11.93
C PRO A 150 1.25 11.82 12.20
N LEU A 151 1.72 11.80 13.45
CA LEU A 151 3.05 11.31 13.78
C LEU A 151 3.08 9.78 13.69
N ILE A 152 2.17 9.12 14.38
CA ILE A 152 2.04 7.66 14.37
C ILE A 152 1.74 7.14 12.96
N ARG A 153 0.94 7.88 12.16
CA ARG A 153 0.69 7.55 10.76
C ARG A 153 1.98 7.47 9.95
N ARG A 154 2.88 8.46 10.07
CA ARG A 154 4.17 8.45 9.36
C ARG A 154 5.04 7.27 9.78
N GLU A 155 5.15 7.01 11.08
CA GLU A 155 5.90 5.87 11.60
C GLU A 155 5.37 4.54 11.04
N MET A 156 4.04 4.35 11.04
CA MET A 156 3.40 3.14 10.54
C MET A 156 3.59 2.95 9.02
N GLN A 157 3.59 4.04 8.25
CA GLN A 157 3.88 4.00 6.82
C GLN A 157 5.34 3.56 6.58
N ASP A 158 6.30 4.13 7.30
CA ASP A 158 7.72 3.79 7.16
C ASP A 158 7.98 2.33 7.55
N GLU A 159 7.31 1.83 8.58
CA GLU A 159 7.38 0.43 8.97
C GLU A 159 6.79 -0.50 7.94
N LEU A 160 5.63 -0.14 7.37
CA LEU A 160 5.00 -0.96 6.33
C LEU A 160 5.87 -1.03 5.08
N LEU A 161 6.52 0.06 4.67
CA LEU A 161 7.47 0.06 3.56
C LEU A 161 8.66 -0.86 3.83
N LYS A 162 9.27 -0.80 5.02
CA LYS A 162 10.37 -1.71 5.42
C LYS A 162 9.93 -3.18 5.45
N LEU A 163 8.69 -3.45 5.84
CA LEU A 163 8.12 -4.78 5.80
C LEU A 163 7.91 -5.25 4.37
N GLN A 164 7.40 -4.39 3.49
CA GLN A 164 7.18 -4.69 2.07
C GLN A 164 8.49 -5.03 1.35
N GLU A 165 9.55 -4.28 1.59
CA GLU A 165 10.90 -4.57 1.05
C GLU A 165 11.38 -6.00 1.39
N LYS A 166 11.04 -6.49 2.59
CA LYS A 166 11.42 -7.82 3.06
C LYS A 166 10.49 -8.92 2.58
N LEU A 167 9.17 -8.64 2.59
CA LEU A 167 8.14 -9.65 2.36
C LEU A 167 7.74 -9.79 0.89
N GLN A 168 7.91 -8.73 0.09
CA GLN A 168 7.60 -8.69 -1.35
C GLN A 168 6.18 -9.20 -1.65
N LYS A 169 5.19 -8.81 -0.81
CA LYS A 169 3.79 -9.20 -0.96
C LYS A 169 3.08 -8.29 -1.96
N THR A 170 2.13 -8.83 -2.69
CA THR A 170 1.23 -7.99 -3.49
C THR A 170 0.28 -7.25 -2.57
N MET A 171 0.25 -5.92 -2.67
CA MET A 171 -0.56 -5.07 -1.81
C MET A 171 -1.59 -4.28 -2.62
N VAL A 172 -2.84 -4.28 -2.16
CA VAL A 172 -3.89 -3.38 -2.64
C VAL A 172 -4.20 -2.41 -1.51
N PHE A 173 -3.89 -1.16 -1.71
CA PHE A 173 -3.94 -0.14 -0.66
C PHE A 173 -4.97 0.93 -1.00
N ILE A 174 -5.95 1.14 -0.12
CA ILE A 174 -6.96 2.19 -0.29
C ILE A 174 -6.60 3.38 0.59
N THR A 175 -6.61 4.57 0.00
CA THR A 175 -6.48 5.83 0.72
C THR A 175 -7.25 6.96 0.03
N HIS A 176 -7.50 8.03 0.75
CA HIS A 176 -7.95 9.31 0.21
C HIS A 176 -6.86 10.39 0.27
N ASP A 177 -5.70 10.06 0.84
CA ASP A 177 -4.55 10.96 0.96
C ASP A 177 -3.57 10.70 -0.18
N PHE A 178 -3.36 11.73 -1.04
CA PHE A 178 -2.50 11.60 -2.22
C PHE A 178 -1.02 11.48 -1.86
N LEU A 179 -0.55 12.14 -0.80
CA LEU A 179 0.83 12.00 -0.34
C LEU A 179 1.11 10.59 0.16
N GLU A 180 0.12 9.97 0.81
CA GLU A 180 0.18 8.57 1.20
C GLU A 180 0.23 7.65 -0.03
N ALA A 181 -0.61 7.92 -1.03
CA ALA A 181 -0.61 7.16 -2.28
C ALA A 181 0.75 7.21 -3.00
N ILE A 182 1.35 8.40 -3.10
CA ILE A 182 2.69 8.59 -3.67
C ILE A 182 3.77 7.85 -2.89
N LYS A 183 3.68 7.88 -1.55
CA LYS A 183 4.69 7.27 -0.68
C LYS A 183 4.64 5.75 -0.72
N MET A 184 3.44 5.18 -0.82
CA MET A 184 3.20 3.74 -0.69
C MET A 184 3.16 3.00 -2.01
N GLY A 185 2.71 3.65 -3.09
CA GLY A 185 2.32 2.99 -4.33
C GLY A 185 3.40 2.92 -5.40
N ASP A 186 3.56 1.76 -6.00
CA ASP A 186 4.26 1.60 -7.28
C ASP A 186 3.37 2.13 -8.43
N HIS A 187 2.06 1.80 -8.38
CA HIS A 187 1.03 2.38 -9.25
C HIS A 187 -0.16 2.89 -8.43
N ILE A 188 -0.80 3.93 -8.95
CA ILE A 188 -1.97 4.55 -8.36
C ILE A 188 -3.10 4.56 -9.38
N ALA A 189 -4.29 4.11 -8.96
CA ALA A 189 -5.53 4.31 -9.71
C ALA A 189 -6.39 5.35 -8.99
N ILE A 190 -6.73 6.43 -9.68
CA ILE A 190 -7.60 7.49 -9.16
C ILE A 190 -9.02 7.21 -9.59
N MET A 191 -9.92 7.11 -8.60
CA MET A 191 -11.34 6.82 -8.80
C MET A 191 -12.21 8.05 -8.55
N LYS A 192 -13.19 8.25 -9.44
CA LYS A 192 -14.22 9.26 -9.35
C LYS A 192 -15.58 8.64 -9.74
N ASP A 193 -16.60 8.84 -8.93
CA ASP A 193 -18.00 8.45 -9.23
C ASP A 193 -18.16 7.00 -9.72
N GLY A 194 -17.38 6.05 -9.17
CA GLY A 194 -17.41 4.64 -9.52
C GLY A 194 -16.56 4.25 -10.72
N GLU A 195 -15.89 5.20 -11.36
CA GLU A 195 -15.01 4.99 -12.51
C GLU A 195 -13.55 5.26 -12.17
N ILE A 196 -12.64 4.69 -12.95
CA ILE A 196 -11.21 4.97 -12.87
C ILE A 196 -10.90 6.09 -13.85
N SER A 197 -10.51 7.27 -13.32
CA SER A 197 -10.07 8.42 -14.13
C SER A 197 -8.70 8.20 -14.72
N GLN A 198 -7.74 7.78 -13.90
CA GLN A 198 -6.35 7.57 -14.35
C GLN A 198 -5.70 6.43 -13.59
N VAL A 199 -4.80 5.70 -14.27
CA VAL A 199 -3.87 4.74 -13.67
C VAL A 199 -2.47 5.07 -14.17
N GLY A 200 -1.49 5.05 -13.28
CA GLY A 200 -0.08 5.28 -13.63
C GLY A 200 0.81 5.22 -12.40
N THR A 201 2.10 5.36 -12.62
CA THR A 201 3.06 5.59 -11.54
C THR A 201 2.82 6.95 -10.86
N PRO A 202 3.24 7.16 -9.61
CA PRO A 202 3.17 8.47 -8.96
C PRO A 202 3.71 9.61 -9.84
N GLU A 203 4.84 9.36 -10.52
CA GLU A 203 5.48 10.33 -11.41
C GLU A 203 4.62 10.66 -12.64
N GLU A 204 4.04 9.65 -13.29
CA GLU A 204 3.19 9.84 -14.46
C GLU A 204 1.94 10.66 -14.14
N ILE A 205 1.31 10.38 -12.99
CA ILE A 205 0.11 11.09 -12.55
C ILE A 205 0.41 12.56 -12.24
N VAL A 206 1.53 12.84 -11.54
CA VAL A 206 1.93 14.21 -11.20
C VAL A 206 2.41 15.00 -12.41
N ALA A 207 3.09 14.34 -13.36
CA ALA A 207 3.59 14.99 -14.58
C ALA A 207 2.47 15.26 -15.60
N ASN A 208 1.53 14.31 -15.76
CA ASN A 208 0.53 14.31 -16.82
C ASN A 208 -0.87 13.97 -16.28
N PRO A 209 -1.50 14.83 -15.46
CA PRO A 209 -2.85 14.60 -14.98
C PRO A 209 -3.85 14.64 -16.14
N VAL A 210 -4.71 13.62 -16.24
CA VAL A 210 -5.64 13.42 -17.39
C VAL A 210 -6.78 14.43 -17.40
N ASP A 211 -7.22 14.89 -16.24
CA ASP A 211 -8.33 15.81 -16.09
C ASP A 211 -8.12 16.80 -14.92
N GLN A 212 -9.05 17.74 -14.74
CA GLN A 212 -8.96 18.72 -13.66
C GLN A 212 -9.09 18.06 -12.28
N TYR A 213 -9.88 16.98 -12.15
CA TYR A 213 -10.03 16.26 -10.89
C TYR A 213 -8.71 15.63 -10.41
N VAL A 214 -7.96 15.00 -11.32
CA VAL A 214 -6.63 14.46 -11.01
C VAL A 214 -5.64 15.58 -10.71
N LYS A 215 -5.71 16.70 -11.47
CA LYS A 215 -4.86 17.86 -11.26
C LYS A 215 -5.04 18.48 -9.88
N ASP A 216 -6.28 18.54 -9.38
CA ASP A 216 -6.58 19.09 -8.05
C ASP A 216 -5.88 18.28 -6.92
N PHE A 217 -5.77 16.96 -7.05
CA PHE A 217 -4.97 16.14 -6.12
C PHE A 217 -3.47 16.43 -6.20
N CYS A 218 -2.97 16.79 -7.39
CA CYS A 218 -1.55 17.04 -7.61
C CYS A 218 -1.11 18.45 -7.18
N GLU A 219 -2.04 19.35 -6.87
CA GLU A 219 -1.77 20.77 -6.64
C GLU A 219 -0.88 20.99 -5.40
N ASP A 220 -1.16 20.27 -4.31
CA ASP A 220 -0.43 20.37 -3.05
C ASP A 220 0.83 19.49 -2.99
N VAL A 221 1.14 18.75 -4.05
CA VAL A 221 2.29 17.84 -4.06
C VAL A 221 3.58 18.60 -4.34
N PRO A 222 4.60 18.47 -3.49
CA PRO A 222 5.92 18.99 -3.80
C PRO A 222 6.55 18.19 -4.95
N LYS A 223 6.42 18.72 -6.16
CA LYS A 223 6.79 18.04 -7.43
C LYS A 223 8.23 17.54 -7.44
N TYR A 224 9.15 18.26 -6.77
CA TYR A 224 10.56 17.88 -6.67
C TYR A 224 10.80 16.54 -5.94
N LYS A 225 9.84 16.11 -5.10
CA LYS A 225 9.92 14.82 -4.40
C LYS A 225 9.50 13.62 -5.26
N VAL A 226 8.76 13.87 -6.31
CA VAL A 226 8.11 12.84 -7.13
C VAL A 226 8.74 12.73 -8.49
N LEU A 227 9.04 13.88 -9.13
CA LEU A 227 9.55 13.92 -10.49
C LEU A 227 11.04 13.57 -10.54
N SER A 228 11.42 12.81 -11.56
CA SER A 228 12.82 12.56 -11.90
C SER A 228 13.41 13.72 -12.72
N ALA A 229 14.74 13.82 -12.73
CA ALA A 229 15.44 14.82 -13.49
C ALA A 229 15.08 14.76 -14.98
N GLY A 230 14.95 13.55 -15.55
CA GLY A 230 14.62 13.36 -16.96
C GLY A 230 13.28 13.94 -17.39
N LYS A 231 12.31 14.07 -16.46
CA LYS A 231 10.98 14.65 -16.77
C LYS A 231 10.97 16.18 -16.81
N VAL A 232 11.94 16.83 -16.18
CA VAL A 232 12.08 18.30 -16.14
C VAL A 232 13.24 18.82 -16.99
N MET A 233 14.12 17.93 -17.41
CA MET A 233 15.22 18.30 -18.32
C MET A 233 14.66 18.72 -19.70
N ARG A 234 15.25 19.78 -20.25
CA ARG A 234 14.96 20.18 -21.63
C ARG A 234 15.77 19.29 -22.58
N GLU A 235 15.13 18.79 -23.65
CA GLU A 235 15.79 17.98 -24.68
C GLU A 235 16.88 18.77 -25.46
N GLU A 236 16.77 20.11 -25.47
CA GLU A 236 17.72 20.97 -26.17
C GLU A 236 18.67 21.67 -25.20
N CYS A 237 19.93 21.27 -25.23
CA CYS A 237 21.04 21.98 -24.61
C CYS A 237 21.67 22.95 -25.62
N CYS A 238 21.77 24.23 -25.29
CA CYS A 238 22.53 25.16 -26.13
C CYS A 238 24.02 24.78 -26.16
N GLU A 239 24.76 25.15 -27.22
CA GLU A 239 26.17 24.76 -27.37
C GLU A 239 27.07 25.22 -26.21
N GLU A 240 26.73 26.33 -25.56
CA GLU A 240 27.44 26.83 -24.37
C GLU A 240 27.31 25.91 -23.17
N THR A 241 26.11 25.36 -22.95
CA THR A 241 25.84 24.41 -21.86
C THR A 241 26.56 23.09 -22.13
N LYS A 242 26.61 22.60 -23.37
CA LYS A 242 27.38 21.40 -23.74
C LYS A 242 28.86 21.53 -23.40
N LYS A 243 29.49 22.69 -23.67
CA LYS A 243 30.89 22.94 -23.32
C LYS A 243 31.13 23.02 -21.81
N MET A 244 30.15 23.42 -21.00
CA MET A 244 30.25 23.41 -19.54
C MET A 244 30.20 21.99 -18.98
N PHE A 245 29.36 21.11 -19.55
CA PHE A 245 29.23 19.72 -19.14
C PHE A 245 30.43 18.84 -19.52
N GLU A 246 31.12 19.12 -20.61
CA GLU A 246 32.34 18.41 -20.99
C GLU A 246 33.51 18.58 -19.98
N LYS A 247 33.43 19.57 -19.10
CA LYS A 247 34.47 19.89 -18.09
C LYS A 247 34.17 19.32 -16.69
N LYS A 248 32.98 18.79 -16.38
CA LYS A 248 32.64 18.22 -15.08
C LYS A 248 32.29 16.74 -15.23
N SER A 249 32.97 15.91 -14.47
CA SER A 249 32.82 14.43 -14.47
C SER A 249 31.52 13.91 -13.84
N ASP A 250 30.67 14.78 -13.29
CA ASP A 250 29.49 14.40 -12.56
C ASP A 250 28.24 14.55 -13.42
N CYS A 251 28.01 13.54 -14.27
CA CYS A 251 26.76 13.42 -15.00
C CYS A 251 25.64 12.94 -14.07
N ILE A 252 24.63 13.78 -13.90
CA ILE A 252 23.38 13.42 -13.22
C ILE A 252 22.63 12.42 -14.09
N LYS A 253 22.21 11.29 -13.50
CA LYS A 253 21.37 10.32 -14.20
C LYS A 253 19.96 10.88 -14.37
N ASP A 254 19.34 10.67 -15.52
CA ASP A 254 17.99 11.12 -15.85
C ASP A 254 16.91 10.57 -14.91
N ASN A 255 17.15 9.40 -14.34
CA ASN A 255 16.25 8.76 -13.36
C ASN A 255 16.47 9.22 -11.90
N SER A 256 17.42 10.14 -11.64
CA SER A 256 17.61 10.69 -10.30
C SER A 256 16.44 11.58 -9.91
N LYS A 257 15.93 11.44 -8.68
CA LYS A 257 14.91 12.35 -8.15
C LYS A 257 15.50 13.74 -7.97
N ILE A 258 14.73 14.78 -8.26
CA ILE A 258 15.15 16.19 -8.12
C ILE A 258 15.51 16.50 -6.67
N GLU A 259 14.82 15.93 -5.70
CA GLU A 259 15.14 16.07 -4.27
C GLU A 259 16.59 15.66 -3.98
N THR A 260 17.02 14.48 -4.47
CA THR A 260 18.40 14.00 -4.29
C THR A 260 19.43 14.93 -4.92
N LEU A 261 19.08 15.59 -6.02
CA LEU A 261 19.97 16.57 -6.70
C LEU A 261 20.09 17.86 -5.92
N ILE A 262 19.00 18.33 -5.29
CA ILE A 262 19.01 19.51 -4.42
C ILE A 262 19.89 19.23 -3.20
N ASP A 263 19.74 18.07 -2.55
CA ASP A 263 20.56 17.69 -1.39
C ASP A 263 22.05 17.63 -1.75
N GLN A 264 22.41 17.02 -2.90
CA GLN A 264 23.80 16.99 -3.38
C GLN A 264 24.38 18.37 -3.70
N LEU A 265 23.56 19.31 -4.16
CA LEU A 265 23.99 20.68 -4.42
C LEU A 265 24.20 21.46 -3.12
N CYS A 266 23.36 21.22 -2.08
CA CYS A 266 23.48 21.86 -0.79
C CYS A 266 24.64 21.29 0.07
N GLU A 267 25.08 20.05 -0.17
CA GLU A 267 26.26 19.46 0.54
C GLU A 267 27.61 19.88 -0.05
N ASN A 268 27.63 20.46 -1.24
CA ASN A 268 28.86 20.88 -1.95
C ASN A 268 29.15 22.41 -1.87
N ASP A 269 28.33 23.17 -1.13
CA ASP A 269 28.56 24.55 -0.76
C ASP A 269 29.09 24.64 0.70
#